data_e67c8092bb6dccf896ae91658fe7abc1
#
_entry.id   e67c8092bb6dccf896ae91658fe7abc1
#
_cell.length_a   1.000
_cell.length_b   1.000
_cell.length_c   1.000
_cell.angle_alpha   90.00
_cell.angle_beta   90.00
_cell.angle_gamma   90.00
#
_symmetry.space_group_name_H-M   'P 1'
#
loop_
_entity.id
_entity.type
_entity.pdbx_description
1 polymer ?
#
loop_
_entity_poly.entity_id
_entity_poly.type
_entity_poly.pdbx_seq_one_letter_code
_entity_poly.pdbx_strand_id
1 'polypeptide(L)'
;DEATIAEIDAANEEVKAKAEQVYEQWKSGEKTEDSFAALAKEYSEDGSASDGGLYEGVYPGQMVTEFNDWCFDAVRQPGDNDIVETTYGYHIMYFVEREGLKYRSDIKSTIESDRFDEWLEEQKTSTPTTYSKKGLMLL
;
A
#
# COMPACT_ATOMS: atom_id res chain seq x y z
N ASP A 1 -20.83 5.66 -31.02
CA ASP A 1 -22.23 5.36 -31.43
C ASP A 1 -23.10 5.44 -30.18
N GLU A 2 -24.25 6.12 -30.24
CA GLU A 2 -25.12 6.36 -29.08
C GLU A 2 -25.60 5.05 -28.42
N ALA A 3 -25.80 4.01 -29.22
CA ALA A 3 -26.15 2.67 -28.73
C ALA A 3 -25.03 2.03 -27.89
N THR A 4 -23.77 2.22 -28.28
CA THR A 4 -22.61 1.68 -27.54
C THR A 4 -22.40 2.39 -26.20
N ILE A 5 -22.69 3.68 -26.13
CA ILE A 5 -22.62 4.45 -24.87
C ILE A 5 -23.71 3.97 -23.91
N ALA A 6 -24.94 3.79 -24.38
CA ALA A 6 -26.04 3.30 -23.55
C ALA A 6 -25.79 1.88 -23.00
N GLU A 7 -25.14 1.01 -23.77
CA GLU A 7 -24.74 -0.34 -23.32
C GLU A 7 -23.64 -0.28 -22.24
N ILE A 8 -22.68 0.62 -22.38
CA ILE A 8 -21.61 0.83 -21.39
C ILE A 8 -22.20 1.42 -20.10
N ASP A 9 -23.07 2.40 -20.21
CA ASP A 9 -23.73 3.01 -19.04
C ASP A 9 -24.58 1.99 -18.29
N ALA A 10 -25.33 1.14 -19.01
CA ALA A 10 -26.12 0.08 -18.38
C ALA A 10 -25.22 -0.96 -17.68
N ALA A 11 -24.10 -1.34 -18.28
CA ALA A 11 -23.14 -2.25 -17.66
C ALA A 11 -22.49 -1.63 -16.41
N ASN A 12 -22.15 -0.36 -16.45
CA ASN A 12 -21.61 0.37 -15.28
C ASN A 12 -22.59 0.44 -14.12
N GLU A 13 -23.87 0.69 -14.41
CA GLU A 13 -24.94 0.69 -13.39
C GLU A 13 -25.13 -0.70 -12.76
N GLU A 14 -25.00 -1.77 -13.53
CA GLU A 14 -25.07 -3.15 -13.02
C GLU A 14 -23.89 -3.46 -12.08
N VAL A 15 -22.68 -3.08 -12.47
CA VAL A 15 -21.47 -3.25 -11.63
C VAL A 15 -21.56 -2.43 -10.36
N LYS A 16 -22.06 -1.19 -10.43
CA LYS A 16 -22.31 -0.35 -9.28
C LYS A 16 -23.31 -0.98 -8.31
N ALA A 17 -24.45 -1.45 -8.83
CA ALA A 17 -25.46 -2.10 -8.02
C ALA A 17 -24.93 -3.35 -7.31
N LYS A 18 -24.06 -4.14 -7.98
CA LYS A 18 -23.38 -5.28 -7.38
C LYS A 18 -22.45 -4.87 -6.26
N ALA A 19 -21.66 -3.81 -6.45
CA ALA A 19 -20.77 -3.28 -5.42
C ALA A 19 -21.56 -2.78 -4.20
N GLU A 20 -22.63 -2.05 -4.42
CA GLU A 20 -23.54 -1.58 -3.36
C GLU A 20 -24.15 -2.76 -2.60
N GLN A 21 -24.60 -3.81 -3.28
CA GLN A 21 -25.14 -5.01 -2.66
C GLN A 21 -24.13 -5.72 -1.75
N VAL A 22 -22.90 -5.93 -2.22
CA VAL A 22 -21.84 -6.56 -1.42
C VAL A 22 -21.47 -5.68 -0.22
N TYR A 23 -21.43 -4.36 -0.41
CA TYR A 23 -21.15 -3.42 0.66
C TYR A 23 -22.24 -3.43 1.74
N GLU A 24 -23.52 -3.43 1.35
CA GLU A 24 -24.64 -3.54 2.30
C GLU A 24 -24.67 -4.93 2.98
N GLN A 25 -24.26 -5.99 2.30
CA GLN A 25 -24.11 -7.32 2.93
C GLN A 25 -23.08 -7.26 4.06
N TRP A 26 -21.93 -6.62 3.87
CA TRP A 26 -20.94 -6.43 4.90
C TRP A 26 -21.44 -5.53 6.04
N LYS A 27 -22.07 -4.39 5.70
CA LYS A 27 -22.63 -3.44 6.67
C LYS A 27 -23.76 -4.02 7.52
N SER A 28 -24.48 -4.99 7.03
CA SER A 28 -25.53 -5.70 7.78
C SER A 28 -24.97 -6.86 8.62
N GLY A 29 -23.73 -7.29 8.38
CA GLY A 29 -23.06 -8.36 9.08
C GLY A 29 -22.23 -7.90 10.29
N GLU A 30 -21.12 -8.58 10.53
CA GLU A 30 -20.24 -8.35 11.70
C GLU A 30 -19.39 -7.07 11.60
N LYS A 31 -19.22 -6.50 10.41
CA LYS A 31 -18.43 -5.28 10.13
C LYS A 31 -16.99 -5.35 10.62
N THR A 32 -16.42 -6.55 10.62
CA THR A 32 -15.03 -6.78 11.00
C THR A 32 -14.15 -6.84 9.76
N GLU A 33 -12.84 -6.66 9.95
CA GLU A 33 -11.83 -6.87 8.92
C GLU A 33 -11.90 -8.28 8.34
N ASP A 34 -12.03 -9.31 9.20
CA ASP A 34 -12.14 -10.70 8.77
C ASP A 34 -13.36 -10.95 7.88
N SER A 35 -14.52 -10.35 8.23
CA SER A 35 -15.73 -10.45 7.42
C SER A 35 -15.60 -9.70 6.09
N PHE A 36 -14.86 -8.59 6.06
CA PHE A 36 -14.53 -7.87 4.85
C PHE A 36 -13.62 -8.70 3.93
N ALA A 37 -12.55 -9.27 4.50
CA ALA A 37 -11.62 -10.13 3.78
C ALA A 37 -12.31 -11.38 3.20
N ALA A 38 -13.29 -11.95 3.89
CA ALA A 38 -14.08 -13.06 3.39
C ALA A 38 -14.90 -12.67 2.14
N LEU A 39 -15.56 -11.51 2.16
CA LEU A 39 -16.28 -10.99 1.00
C LEU A 39 -15.34 -10.61 -0.16
N ALA A 40 -14.16 -10.07 0.14
CA ALA A 40 -13.17 -9.79 -0.89
C ALA A 40 -12.71 -11.08 -1.60
N LYS A 41 -12.51 -12.18 -0.87
CA LYS A 41 -12.19 -13.49 -1.47
C LYS A 41 -13.30 -14.05 -2.35
N GLU A 42 -14.55 -13.72 -2.06
CA GLU A 42 -15.72 -14.24 -2.77
C GLU A 42 -16.09 -13.41 -3.99
N TYR A 43 -16.02 -12.08 -3.86
CA TYR A 43 -16.58 -11.15 -4.86
C TYR A 43 -15.56 -10.31 -5.61
N SER A 44 -14.34 -10.15 -5.09
CA SER A 44 -13.34 -9.28 -5.72
C SER A 44 -12.75 -9.92 -6.98
N GLU A 45 -12.62 -9.12 -8.02
CA GLU A 45 -11.93 -9.47 -9.28
C GLU A 45 -10.49 -8.90 -9.31
N ASP A 46 -10.06 -8.25 -8.23
CA ASP A 46 -8.72 -7.71 -8.08
C ASP A 46 -7.68 -8.80 -7.77
N GLY A 47 -6.41 -8.53 -8.14
CA GLY A 47 -5.32 -9.47 -7.91
C GLY A 47 -5.06 -9.82 -6.45
N SER A 48 -5.48 -8.96 -5.50
CA SER A 48 -5.39 -9.16 -4.05
C SER A 48 -6.52 -10.03 -3.47
N ALA A 49 -7.50 -10.44 -4.28
CA ALA A 49 -8.68 -11.21 -3.83
C ALA A 49 -8.31 -12.46 -3.01
N SER A 50 -7.27 -13.20 -3.43
CA SER A 50 -6.78 -14.41 -2.73
C SER A 50 -6.30 -14.12 -1.31
N ASP A 51 -5.77 -12.93 -1.07
CA ASP A 51 -5.26 -12.46 0.23
C ASP A 51 -6.31 -11.65 1.01
N GLY A 52 -7.59 -11.72 0.59
CA GLY A 52 -8.70 -11.02 1.23
C GLY A 52 -8.77 -9.54 0.91
N GLY A 53 -8.18 -9.12 -0.21
CA GLY A 53 -8.16 -7.72 -0.63
C GLY A 53 -7.17 -6.84 0.13
N LEU A 54 -6.25 -7.43 0.90
CA LEU A 54 -5.29 -6.67 1.70
C LEU A 54 -4.19 -6.03 0.83
N TYR A 55 -3.99 -4.74 1.01
CA TYR A 55 -2.88 -3.97 0.48
C TYR A 55 -2.04 -3.42 1.63
N GLU A 56 -0.80 -3.87 1.74
CA GLU A 56 0.16 -3.40 2.73
C GLU A 56 1.21 -2.48 2.10
N GLY A 57 1.74 -1.56 2.87
CA GLY A 57 2.83 -0.68 2.44
C GLY A 57 2.47 0.26 1.29
N VAL A 58 1.21 0.62 1.14
CA VAL A 58 0.75 1.58 0.12
C VAL A 58 1.33 2.98 0.43
N TYR A 59 1.92 3.62 -0.57
CA TYR A 59 2.49 4.96 -0.45
C TYR A 59 1.82 5.95 -1.41
N PRO A 60 1.87 7.26 -1.11
CA PRO A 60 1.23 8.28 -1.94
C PRO A 60 1.69 8.24 -3.40
N GLY A 61 0.75 8.21 -4.32
CA GLY A 61 1.00 8.19 -5.76
C GLY A 61 1.22 6.80 -6.37
N GLN A 62 1.10 5.73 -5.60
CA GLN A 62 1.20 4.37 -6.08
C GLN A 62 -0.07 3.90 -6.79
N MET A 63 -1.22 4.32 -6.29
CA MET A 63 -2.53 3.95 -6.81
C MET A 63 -3.14 5.04 -7.67
N VAL A 64 -4.24 4.74 -8.38
CA VAL A 64 -5.02 5.76 -9.11
C VAL A 64 -5.52 6.85 -8.17
N THR A 65 -5.77 8.02 -8.72
CA THR A 65 -6.02 9.25 -7.94
C THR A 65 -7.12 9.08 -6.91
N GLU A 66 -8.26 8.56 -7.29
CA GLU A 66 -9.44 8.42 -6.42
C GLU A 66 -9.17 7.46 -5.25
N PHE A 67 -8.50 6.33 -5.53
CA PHE A 67 -8.06 5.38 -4.52
C PHE A 67 -7.02 5.99 -3.58
N ASN A 68 -6.01 6.65 -4.15
CA ASN A 68 -4.95 7.33 -3.41
C ASN A 68 -5.53 8.40 -2.48
N ASP A 69 -6.39 9.28 -2.99
CA ASP A 69 -6.98 10.39 -2.22
C ASP A 69 -7.83 9.86 -1.07
N TRP A 70 -8.56 8.77 -1.28
CA TRP A 70 -9.31 8.12 -0.22
C TRP A 70 -8.39 7.55 0.87
N CYS A 71 -7.34 6.82 0.52
CA CYS A 71 -6.41 6.21 1.48
C CYS A 71 -5.61 7.24 2.28
N PHE A 72 -5.21 8.34 1.64
CA PHE A 72 -4.32 9.34 2.24
C PHE A 72 -5.03 10.58 2.78
N ASP A 73 -6.35 10.59 2.80
CA ASP A 73 -7.11 11.64 3.49
C ASP A 73 -6.64 11.74 4.95
N ALA A 74 -6.29 12.97 5.37
CA ALA A 74 -5.73 13.22 6.70
C ALA A 74 -6.68 12.88 7.85
N VAL A 75 -7.99 12.86 7.59
CA VAL A 75 -9.03 12.54 8.60
C VAL A 75 -9.37 11.06 8.67
N ARG A 76 -8.85 10.23 7.76
CA ARG A 76 -9.16 8.80 7.69
C ARG A 76 -8.76 8.08 8.97
N GLN A 77 -9.67 7.27 9.51
CA GLN A 77 -9.50 6.50 10.73
C GLN A 77 -9.64 5.00 10.47
N PRO A 78 -8.97 4.14 11.26
CA PRO A 78 -9.21 2.69 11.21
C PRO A 78 -10.70 2.35 11.35
N GLY A 79 -11.19 1.51 10.44
CA GLY A 79 -12.59 1.15 10.35
C GLY A 79 -13.42 2.00 9.36
N ASP A 80 -12.87 3.09 8.84
CA ASP A 80 -13.50 3.85 7.77
C ASP A 80 -13.66 2.98 6.53
N ASN A 81 -14.78 3.11 5.86
CA ASN A 81 -15.13 2.31 4.70
C ASN A 81 -16.04 3.09 3.75
N ASP A 82 -15.89 2.81 2.46
CA ASP A 82 -16.67 3.48 1.42
C ASP A 82 -16.61 2.69 0.10
N ILE A 83 -17.41 3.11 -0.86
CA ILE A 83 -17.30 2.69 -2.27
C ILE A 83 -16.62 3.81 -3.04
N VAL A 84 -15.48 3.52 -3.64
CA VAL A 84 -14.70 4.46 -4.46
C VAL A 84 -14.79 4.07 -5.92
N GLU A 85 -15.28 4.97 -6.76
CA GLU A 85 -15.31 4.81 -8.19
C GLU A 85 -13.96 5.24 -8.79
N THR A 86 -13.40 4.41 -9.66
CA THR A 86 -12.16 4.67 -10.38
C THR A 86 -12.33 4.31 -11.85
N THR A 87 -11.30 4.57 -12.65
CA THR A 87 -11.25 4.15 -14.07
C THR A 87 -11.25 2.62 -14.25
N TYR A 88 -11.00 1.85 -13.18
CA TYR A 88 -11.02 0.38 -13.18
C TYR A 88 -12.31 -0.21 -12.66
N GLY A 89 -13.25 0.61 -12.19
CA GLY A 89 -14.55 0.19 -11.65
C GLY A 89 -14.77 0.67 -10.22
N TYR A 90 -15.62 -0.05 -9.48
CA TYR A 90 -16.01 0.28 -8.12
C TYR A 90 -15.21 -0.54 -7.12
N HIS A 91 -14.52 0.14 -6.22
CA HIS A 91 -13.74 -0.46 -5.14
C HIS A 91 -14.46 -0.26 -3.82
N ILE A 92 -14.83 -1.34 -3.16
CA ILE A 92 -15.27 -1.28 -1.77
C ILE A 92 -14.00 -1.24 -0.93
N MET A 93 -13.82 -0.19 -0.15
CA MET A 93 -12.60 0.06 0.60
C MET A 93 -12.86 0.01 2.10
N TYR A 94 -11.93 -0.57 2.84
CA TYR A 94 -11.90 -0.61 4.29
C TYR A 94 -10.51 -0.20 4.78
N PHE A 95 -10.45 0.81 5.63
CA PHE A 95 -9.19 1.32 6.14
C PHE A 95 -8.78 0.59 7.41
N VAL A 96 -7.74 -0.22 7.33
CA VAL A 96 -7.22 -1.00 8.48
C VAL A 96 -6.42 -0.10 9.40
N GLU A 97 -5.32 0.45 8.90
CA GLU A 97 -4.44 1.32 9.69
C GLU A 97 -3.53 2.19 8.80
N ARG A 98 -2.86 3.13 9.44
CA ARG A 98 -1.85 3.97 8.79
C ARG A 98 -0.45 3.54 9.22
N GLU A 99 0.26 2.83 8.37
CA GLU A 99 1.63 2.34 8.60
C GLU A 99 2.70 3.47 8.58
N GLY A 100 2.43 4.62 9.16
CA GLY A 100 3.34 5.77 9.11
C GLY A 100 4.71 5.55 9.75
N LEU A 101 4.88 4.50 10.54
CA LEU A 101 6.13 4.21 11.25
C LEU A 101 7.09 3.34 10.42
N LYS A 102 6.60 2.42 9.60
CA LYS A 102 7.43 1.52 8.79
C LYS A 102 8.22 2.30 7.74
N TYR A 103 7.54 3.15 6.98
CA TYR A 103 8.18 4.02 6.00
C TYR A 103 9.22 4.97 6.62
N ARG A 104 8.93 5.51 7.82
CA ARG A 104 9.89 6.36 8.56
C ARG A 104 11.09 5.58 9.07
N SER A 105 10.91 4.33 9.53
CA SER A 105 12.01 3.50 10.00
C SER A 105 12.92 3.08 8.85
N ASP A 106 12.36 2.77 7.69
CA ASP A 106 13.11 2.37 6.51
C ASP A 106 13.94 3.53 5.93
N ILE A 107 13.34 4.73 5.82
CA ILE A 107 14.08 5.96 5.45
C ILE A 107 15.16 6.27 6.49
N LYS A 108 14.86 6.15 7.77
CA LYS A 108 15.83 6.41 8.84
C LYS A 108 17.00 5.44 8.75
N SER A 109 16.75 4.15 8.57
CA SER A 109 17.82 3.14 8.43
C SER A 109 18.68 3.36 7.20
N THR A 110 18.09 3.78 6.07
CA THR A 110 18.81 4.13 4.85
C THR A 110 19.72 5.34 5.08
N ILE A 111 19.20 6.41 5.67
CA ILE A 111 19.98 7.61 5.97
C ILE A 111 21.12 7.31 6.96
N GLU A 112 20.87 6.47 7.97
CA GLU A 112 21.88 6.06 8.94
C GLU A 112 22.98 5.23 8.29
N SER A 113 22.64 4.32 7.36
CA SER A 113 23.60 3.55 6.56
C SER A 113 24.46 4.44 5.68
N ASP A 114 23.85 5.34 4.91
CA ASP A 114 24.57 6.25 4.01
C ASP A 114 25.53 7.16 4.78
N ARG A 115 25.10 7.70 5.92
CA ARG A 115 25.97 8.51 6.79
C ARG A 115 27.10 7.73 7.43
N PHE A 116 26.86 6.45 7.75
CA PHE A 116 27.92 5.59 8.28
C PHE A 116 28.95 5.28 7.21
N ASP A 117 28.53 5.02 5.98
CA ASP A 117 29.43 4.77 4.87
C ASP A 117 30.27 6.01 4.50
N GLU A 118 29.66 7.20 4.47
CA GLU A 118 30.39 8.47 4.30
C GLU A 118 31.40 8.70 5.41
N TRP A 119 31.04 8.49 6.68
CA TRP A 119 31.95 8.62 7.80
C TRP A 119 33.10 7.61 7.72
N LEU A 120 32.82 6.36 7.30
CA LEU A 120 33.84 5.31 7.15
C LEU A 120 34.86 5.66 6.06
N GLU A 121 34.41 6.20 4.94
CA GLU A 121 35.31 6.68 3.87
C GLU A 121 36.15 7.88 4.31
N GLU A 122 35.59 8.80 5.08
CA GLU A 122 36.31 9.92 5.65
C GLU A 122 37.40 9.44 6.65
N GLN A 123 37.09 8.44 7.48
CA GLN A 123 38.07 7.85 8.40
C GLN A 123 39.19 7.10 7.66
N LYS A 124 38.89 6.39 6.59
CA LYS A 124 39.90 5.72 5.76
C LYS A 124 40.86 6.71 5.10
N THR A 125 40.41 7.84 4.67
CA THR A 125 41.20 8.90 4.06
C THR A 125 41.98 9.71 5.07
N SER A 126 41.42 9.95 6.26
CA SER A 126 42.07 10.74 7.32
C SER A 126 43.07 9.96 8.16
N THR A 127 43.01 8.63 8.17
CA THR A 127 43.93 7.76 8.93
C THR A 127 44.64 6.77 8.00
N PRO A 128 45.68 7.18 7.30
CA PRO A 128 46.46 6.25 6.45
C PRO A 128 47.12 5.18 7.31
N THR A 129 46.60 3.96 7.24
CA THR A 129 47.19 2.78 7.84
C THR A 129 48.45 2.40 7.06
N THR A 130 49.60 2.82 7.52
CA THR A 130 50.88 2.33 7.01
C THR A 130 51.19 0.97 7.63
N TYR A 131 51.06 -0.09 6.86
CA TYR A 131 51.54 -1.41 7.26
C TYR A 131 53.06 -1.43 7.17
N SER A 132 53.77 -1.53 8.31
CA SER A 132 55.19 -1.78 8.35
C SER A 132 55.44 -3.25 7.98
N LYS A 133 56.09 -3.50 6.85
CA LYS A 133 56.52 -4.84 6.43
C LYS A 133 57.50 -5.52 7.38
N LYS A 134 57.99 -4.84 8.43
CA LYS A 134 58.98 -5.36 9.39
C LYS A 134 58.40 -6.23 10.52
N GLY A 135 57.10 -6.40 10.61
CA GLY A 135 56.44 -7.15 11.69
C GLY A 135 56.01 -8.58 11.36
N LEU A 136 56.23 -9.08 10.12
CA LEU A 136 55.78 -10.40 9.71
C LEU A 136 56.95 -11.30 9.34
N MET A 137 57.88 -11.51 10.29
CA MET A 137 58.77 -12.68 10.27
C MET A 137 58.31 -13.62 11.39
N LEU A 138 57.39 -14.52 11.05
CA LEU A 138 57.12 -15.71 11.84
C LEU A 138 58.14 -16.76 11.41
N LEU A 139 58.97 -17.15 12.37
CA LEU A 139 59.81 -18.36 12.31
C LEU A 139 58.93 -19.60 12.42
#